data_21f51ab0ef788583582477c508c0e605
#
_entry.id   21f51ab0ef788583582477c508c0e605
#
_cell.length_a   1.000
_cell.length_b   1.000
_cell.length_c   1.000
_cell.angle_alpha   90.00
_cell.angle_beta   90.00
_cell.angle_gamma   90.00
#
_symmetry.space_group_name_H-M   'P 1'
#
loop_
_entity.id
_entity.type
_entity.pdbx_description
1 polymer ?
#
loop_
_entity_poly.entity_id
_entity_poly.type
_entity_poly.pdbx_seq_one_letter_code
_entity_poly.pdbx_strand_id
1 'polypeptide(L)'
;MKRQPYRIEYAPETEAHFEWLTARDIGIVLDAVERQLSYEPAVRTRNRKPLEANPLAPWELRIGKLRVYFDVEDEPTRVVMIRAVGIKERDRVRIGGEEVELR
;
A
#
# COMPACT_ATOMS: atom_id res chain seq x y z
N MET A 1 -7.85 -1.06 27.45
CA MET A 1 -6.49 -0.77 26.97
C MET A 1 -6.54 -0.23 25.55
N LYS A 2 -5.90 0.88 25.31
CA LYS A 2 -5.85 1.44 23.96
C LYS A 2 -4.78 0.72 23.15
N ARG A 3 -5.13 0.35 21.91
CA ARG A 3 -4.15 -0.20 21.00
C ARG A 3 -3.23 0.89 20.50
N GLN A 4 -1.95 0.57 20.35
CA GLN A 4 -0.98 1.48 19.76
C GLN A 4 -1.13 1.41 18.24
N PRO A 5 -1.24 2.54 17.56
CA PRO A 5 -1.25 2.51 16.10
C PRO A 5 0.13 2.12 15.56
N TYR A 6 0.13 1.54 14.37
CA TYR A 6 1.37 1.32 13.63
C TYR A 6 1.84 2.65 13.06
N ARG A 7 3.13 2.85 13.06
CA ARG A 7 3.72 3.99 12.36
C ARG A 7 3.70 3.69 10.87
N ILE A 8 3.26 4.64 10.06
CA ILE A 8 3.22 4.49 8.62
C ILE A 8 4.44 5.17 8.03
N GLU A 9 5.22 4.41 7.26
CA GLU A 9 6.38 4.96 6.56
C GLU A 9 6.25 4.65 5.08
N TYR A 10 6.74 5.54 4.25
CA TYR A 10 6.72 5.38 2.81
C TYR A 10 8.14 5.16 2.32
N ALA A 11 8.38 4.08 1.59
CA ALA A 11 9.68 3.83 0.99
C ALA A 11 10.05 4.96 0.03
N PRO A 12 11.33 5.29 -0.10
CA PRO A 12 11.74 6.40 -0.97
C PRO A 12 11.21 6.30 -2.39
N GLU A 13 11.09 5.08 -2.93
CA GLU A 13 10.60 4.85 -4.28
C GLU A 13 9.19 5.35 -4.50
N THR A 14 8.37 5.41 -3.43
CA THR A 14 6.98 5.84 -3.57
C THR A 14 6.86 7.30 -3.99
N GLU A 15 7.87 8.12 -3.73
CA GLU A 15 7.86 9.50 -4.18
C GLU A 15 7.70 9.57 -5.70
N ALA A 16 8.47 8.78 -6.42
CA ALA A 16 8.35 8.70 -7.88
C ALA A 16 7.01 8.09 -8.30
N HIS A 17 6.49 7.14 -7.54
CA HIS A 17 5.19 6.54 -7.83
C HIS A 17 4.07 7.57 -7.74
N PHE A 18 4.12 8.44 -6.73
CA PHE A 18 3.10 9.47 -6.55
C PHE A 18 3.10 10.50 -7.69
N GLU A 19 4.22 10.70 -8.35
CA GLU A 19 4.28 11.64 -9.47
C GLU A 19 3.38 11.22 -10.65
N TRP A 20 3.01 9.95 -10.71
CA TRP A 20 2.14 9.42 -11.75
C TRP A 20 0.68 9.43 -11.36
N LEU A 21 0.35 9.99 -10.19
CA LEU A 21 -1.02 10.11 -9.71
C LEU A 21 -1.46 11.56 -9.71
N THR A 22 -2.77 11.77 -9.82
CA THR A 22 -3.32 13.12 -9.65
C THR A 22 -3.24 13.50 -8.17
N ALA A 23 -3.30 14.81 -7.90
CA ALA A 23 -3.33 15.29 -6.52
C ALA A 23 -4.51 14.68 -5.74
N ARG A 24 -5.65 14.51 -6.41
CA ARG A 24 -6.81 13.88 -5.80
C ARG A 24 -6.52 12.44 -5.39
N ASP A 25 -5.93 11.67 -6.30
CA ASP A 25 -5.63 10.26 -6.04
C ASP A 25 -4.58 10.12 -4.92
N ILE A 26 -3.60 11.01 -4.89
CA ILE A 26 -2.62 11.02 -3.81
C ILE A 26 -3.32 11.20 -2.47
N GLY A 27 -4.24 12.18 -2.38
CA GLY A 27 -4.99 12.41 -1.15
C GLY A 27 -5.82 11.21 -0.73
N ILE A 28 -6.45 10.54 -1.71
CA ILE A 28 -7.23 9.33 -1.45
C ILE A 28 -6.35 8.22 -0.88
N VAL A 29 -5.17 8.02 -1.46
CA VAL A 29 -4.22 7.01 -0.98
C VAL A 29 -3.78 7.31 0.44
N LEU A 30 -3.31 8.54 0.70
CA LEU A 30 -2.81 8.90 2.02
C LEU A 30 -3.87 8.72 3.09
N ASP A 31 -5.10 9.15 2.80
CA ASP A 31 -6.21 9.02 3.74
C ASP A 31 -6.56 7.55 4.00
N ALA A 32 -6.65 6.75 2.94
CA ALA A 32 -7.02 5.34 3.08
C ALA A 32 -5.95 4.55 3.84
N VAL A 33 -4.68 4.82 3.58
CA VAL A 33 -3.57 4.19 4.29
C VAL A 33 -3.68 4.48 5.78
N GLU A 34 -3.87 5.74 6.14
CA GLU A 34 -3.99 6.16 7.53
C GLU A 34 -5.16 5.45 8.22
N ARG A 35 -6.32 5.43 7.59
CA ARG A 35 -7.52 4.84 8.20
C ARG A 35 -7.47 3.32 8.27
N GLN A 36 -6.94 2.67 7.24
CA GLN A 36 -7.06 1.22 7.11
C GLN A 36 -5.85 0.44 7.62
N LEU A 37 -4.69 1.06 7.70
CA LEU A 37 -3.46 0.33 8.05
C LEU A 37 -2.90 0.67 9.43
N SER A 38 -3.54 1.58 10.17
CA SER A 38 -2.97 2.04 11.44
C SER A 38 -3.09 1.03 12.59
N TYR A 39 -4.10 0.17 12.59
CA TYR A 39 -4.33 -0.68 13.76
C TYR A 39 -4.19 -2.17 13.51
N GLU A 40 -4.71 -2.67 12.42
CA GLU A 40 -4.64 -4.10 12.11
C GLU A 40 -4.23 -4.31 10.66
N PRO A 41 -3.02 -3.85 10.27
CA PRO A 41 -2.64 -3.87 8.86
C PRO A 41 -2.48 -5.27 8.28
N ALA A 42 -2.15 -6.27 9.11
CA ALA A 42 -1.92 -7.63 8.64
C ALA A 42 -3.16 -8.52 8.82
N VAL A 43 -4.34 -7.94 8.65
CA VAL A 43 -5.60 -8.68 8.71
C VAL A 43 -6.28 -8.61 7.34
N ARG A 44 -6.64 -9.77 6.81
CA ARG A 44 -7.33 -9.83 5.53
C ARG A 44 -8.71 -9.19 5.65
N THR A 45 -9.05 -8.31 4.72
CA THR A 45 -10.36 -7.69 4.64
C THR A 45 -10.81 -7.72 3.18
N ARG A 46 -12.00 -7.17 2.91
CA ARG A 46 -12.51 -7.05 1.56
C ARG A 46 -11.53 -6.33 0.62
N ASN A 47 -10.88 -5.29 1.13
CA ASN A 47 -9.99 -4.45 0.33
C ASN A 47 -8.52 -4.70 0.58
N ARG A 48 -8.18 -5.65 1.42
CA ARG A 48 -6.81 -5.87 1.85
C ARG A 48 -6.53 -7.36 1.84
N LYS A 49 -5.51 -7.78 1.12
CA LYS A 49 -5.20 -9.20 1.01
C LYS A 49 -3.71 -9.47 1.02
N PRO A 50 -3.31 -10.63 1.56
CA PRO A 50 -1.94 -11.08 1.40
C PRO A 50 -1.71 -11.52 -0.04
N LEU A 51 -0.50 -11.33 -0.52
CA LEU A 51 -0.10 -11.72 -1.87
C LEU A 51 0.86 -12.90 -1.79
N GLU A 52 0.90 -13.68 -2.89
CA GLU A 52 1.94 -14.67 -3.04
C GLU A 52 3.28 -13.95 -3.24
N ALA A 53 4.38 -14.68 -3.10
CA ALA A 53 5.71 -14.11 -3.26
C ALA A 53 5.81 -13.34 -4.57
N ASN A 54 6.27 -12.09 -4.47
CA ASN A 54 6.37 -11.18 -5.61
C ASN A 54 7.42 -10.12 -5.28
N PRO A 55 7.89 -9.35 -6.27
CA PRO A 55 8.96 -8.37 -6.02
C PRO A 55 8.54 -7.11 -5.28
N LEU A 56 7.25 -6.89 -5.05
CA LEU A 56 6.79 -5.64 -4.43
C LEU A 56 6.65 -5.72 -2.91
N ALA A 57 5.74 -6.56 -2.42
CA ALA A 57 5.44 -6.62 -1.00
C ALA A 57 4.49 -7.76 -0.68
N PRO A 58 4.39 -8.15 0.62
CA PRO A 58 3.49 -9.23 1.02
C PRO A 58 2.00 -8.89 0.99
N TRP A 59 1.64 -7.60 1.01
CA TRP A 59 0.24 -7.18 1.13
C TRP A 59 -0.17 -6.17 0.08
N GLU A 60 -1.45 -6.21 -0.29
CA GLU A 60 -2.06 -5.26 -1.22
C GLU A 60 -3.30 -4.64 -0.58
N LEU A 61 -3.41 -3.31 -0.65
CA LEU A 61 -4.61 -2.56 -0.28
C LEU A 61 -5.24 -2.02 -1.57
N ARG A 62 -6.53 -2.27 -1.75
CA ARG A 62 -7.29 -1.82 -2.90
C ARG A 62 -8.16 -0.63 -2.52
N ILE A 63 -8.06 0.44 -3.31
CA ILE A 63 -8.85 1.66 -3.10
C ILE A 63 -9.38 2.06 -4.47
N GLY A 64 -10.55 1.52 -4.85
CA GLY A 64 -11.04 1.67 -6.21
C GLY A 64 -10.03 1.12 -7.20
N LYS A 65 -9.58 1.96 -8.13
CA LYS A 65 -8.54 1.57 -9.09
C LYS A 65 -7.13 1.70 -8.52
N LEU A 66 -6.98 2.33 -7.36
CA LEU A 66 -5.65 2.53 -6.77
C LEU A 66 -5.19 1.29 -6.04
N ARG A 67 -3.88 1.09 -6.02
CA ARG A 67 -3.28 -0.08 -5.37
C ARG A 67 -2.12 0.38 -4.51
N VAL A 68 -2.07 -0.12 -3.27
CA VAL A 68 -0.99 0.17 -2.34
C VAL A 68 -0.40 -1.15 -1.90
N TYR A 69 0.91 -1.27 -2.00
CA TYR A 69 1.63 -2.49 -1.64
C TYR A 69 2.47 -2.21 -0.41
N PHE A 70 2.33 -3.04 0.61
CA PHE A 70 2.94 -2.74 1.89
C PHE A 70 3.43 -3.98 2.61
N ASP A 71 4.33 -3.74 3.56
CA ASP A 71 4.88 -4.72 4.46
C ASP A 71 4.56 -4.29 5.89
N VAL A 72 4.45 -5.27 6.79
CA VAL A 72 4.12 -5.00 8.19
C VAL A 72 5.21 -5.60 9.06
N GLU A 73 5.73 -4.80 9.98
CA GLU A 73 6.73 -5.24 10.93
C GLU A 73 6.20 -4.98 12.34
N ASP A 74 6.26 -5.98 13.20
CA ASP A 74 5.77 -5.86 14.57
C ASP A 74 6.91 -5.70 15.58
N GLU A 75 8.07 -6.24 15.27
CA GLU A 75 9.24 -6.22 16.15
C GLU A 75 10.46 -5.70 15.39
N PRO A 76 11.30 -4.88 15.97
CA PRO A 76 11.21 -4.30 17.32
C PRO A 76 10.19 -3.19 17.46
N THR A 77 9.68 -2.64 16.37
CA THR A 77 8.66 -1.57 16.37
C THR A 77 7.53 -1.92 15.43
N ARG A 78 6.37 -1.35 15.70
CA ARG A 78 5.18 -1.59 14.89
C ARG A 78 5.15 -0.58 13.75
N VAL A 79 5.51 -1.05 12.56
CA VAL A 79 5.65 -0.20 11.37
C VAL A 79 4.95 -0.83 10.17
N VAL A 80 4.22 -0.02 9.42
CA VAL A 80 3.74 -0.38 8.09
C VAL A 80 4.61 0.37 7.11
N MET A 81 5.32 -0.38 6.26
CA MET A 81 6.16 0.20 5.23
C MET A 81 5.42 0.15 3.88
N ILE A 82 5.08 1.30 3.35
CA ILE A 82 4.47 1.40 2.03
C ILE A 82 5.57 1.26 1.00
N ARG A 83 5.50 0.20 0.19
CA ARG A 83 6.56 -0.15 -0.77
C ARG A 83 6.30 0.39 -2.16
N ALA A 84 5.02 0.41 -2.56
CA ALA A 84 4.68 0.85 -3.91
C ALA A 84 3.24 1.34 -3.94
N VAL A 85 2.98 2.26 -4.86
CA VAL A 85 1.64 2.81 -5.08
C VAL A 85 1.41 2.85 -6.59
N GLY A 86 0.25 2.36 -7.01
CA GLY A 86 -0.03 2.30 -8.43
C GLY A 86 -1.51 2.36 -8.76
N ILE A 87 -1.79 2.18 -10.04
CA ILE A 87 -3.15 2.21 -10.59
C ILE A 87 -3.39 0.91 -11.35
N LYS A 88 -4.52 0.28 -11.09
CA LYS A 88 -4.93 -0.86 -11.89
C LYS A 88 -5.77 -0.37 -13.07
N GLU A 89 -5.34 -0.73 -14.28
CA GLU A 89 -6.06 -0.44 -15.50
C GLU A 89 -6.38 -1.77 -16.16
N ARG A 90 -7.65 -2.13 -16.17
CA ARG A 90 -8.10 -3.43 -16.65
C ARG A 90 -7.51 -4.54 -15.78
N ASP A 91 -6.67 -5.40 -16.34
CA ASP A 91 -6.03 -6.49 -15.61
C ASP A 91 -4.56 -6.23 -15.30
N ARG A 92 -4.10 -4.97 -15.49
CA ARG A 92 -2.70 -4.59 -15.32
C ARG A 92 -2.53 -3.52 -14.28
N VAL A 93 -1.42 -3.60 -13.55
CA VAL A 93 -1.07 -2.59 -12.55
C VAL A 93 0.11 -1.77 -13.08
N ARG A 94 -0.01 -0.45 -13.00
CA ARG A 94 1.08 0.46 -13.35
C ARG A 94 1.59 1.13 -12.09
N ILE A 95 2.90 1.07 -11.90
CA ILE A 95 3.57 1.68 -10.76
C ILE A 95 4.69 2.54 -11.30
N GLY A 96 4.65 3.84 -10.99
CA GLY A 96 5.64 4.77 -11.52
C GLY A 96 5.62 4.83 -13.04
N GLY A 97 4.44 4.65 -13.64
CA GLY A 97 4.30 4.66 -15.09
C GLY A 97 4.68 3.36 -15.79
N GLU A 98 5.16 2.38 -15.03
CA GLU A 98 5.59 1.09 -15.60
C GLU A 98 4.60 -0.01 -15.24
N GLU A 99 4.33 -0.88 -16.19
CA GLU A 99 3.47 -2.04 -15.98
C GLU A 99 4.23 -3.08 -15.16
N VAL A 100 3.56 -3.62 -14.13
CA VAL A 100 4.18 -4.58 -13.21
C VAL A 100 3.35 -5.84 -13.16
N GLU A 101 4.01 -7.00 -13.24
CA GLU A 101 3.37 -8.29 -13.04
C GLU A 101 3.59 -8.74 -11.59
N LEU A 102 2.51 -9.21 -10.97
CA LEU A 102 2.52 -9.61 -9.57
C LEU A 102 2.43 -11.13 -9.39
N ARG A 103 3.03 -11.86 -10.26
CA ARG A 103 3.04 -13.31 -10.16
C ARG A 103 4.35 -13.87 -9.68
#